data_43396c3ccd988e7102edee1b0b41b5f4
#
_entry.id   43396c3ccd988e7102edee1b0b41b5f4
#
_cell.length_a   1.000
_cell.length_b   1.000
_cell.length_c   1.000
_cell.angle_alpha   90.00
_cell.angle_beta   90.00
_cell.angle_gamma   90.00
#
_symmetry.space_group_name_H-M   'P 1'
#
loop_
_entity.id
_entity.type
_entity.pdbx_description
1 polymer ?
#
loop_
_entity_poly.entity_id
_entity_poly.type
_entity_poly.pdbx_seq_one_letter_code
_entity_poly.pdbx_strand_id
1 'polypeptide(L)'
;MHNCNNFSNDFAMFLVGKGIPAHITSLPQDVLNTPFGQMLRPQLDAMMRPITQAPTPQPVQPAAPARAKANTNGTNGAAKAAPASNGTALEAYTGRVNDVTTIKEVDQLLDLARDRCAIIFFTSATCGPCKICYQPYDDLAAEAGSKCIFIKIDFTRADGSINTRYPNVRATPTFITYSKGAKQDEWSGADPRQLRSNVESLLNVTFPPHPHISQSTPYLLRQNQRPITFTKVPPLEKVVAKMGDTGKDSAVSSIVSFINAREKSGAIEAPLTQLPQFAAFLRKSTTQLPAELLFTAFDLLRIALTDVRVAGFFAEEHKGATGTPATVHHLLSHVEGLGEVAPYPLRLTTLHLSCNLFNSPLFIPHLLSPPLSSTLISILTTALLDDKHPALKASALSLAMNLASSNHQIRMKKYGGNVAHSLSTASEFQDSEQTELLASLLETLGAEEEWSENKKMALITTGWLAYGADMDGELRDLWRVMDAAGTVGKIQAKSVDDRLMVKEIQKLLEA
;
A
#
# COMPACT_ATOMS: atom_id res chain seq x y z
N MET A 1 27.56 -22.16 0.66
CA MET A 1 26.75 -20.94 0.45
C MET A 1 26.65 -20.21 1.76
N HIS A 2 27.19 -18.99 1.81
CA HIS A 2 26.93 -18.11 2.97
C HIS A 2 25.58 -17.43 2.77
N ASN A 3 24.73 -17.47 3.80
CA ASN A 3 23.41 -16.84 3.81
C ASN A 3 23.24 -15.97 5.06
N CYS A 4 22.08 -15.34 5.22
CA CYS A 4 21.78 -14.47 6.35
C CYS A 4 21.93 -15.18 7.72
N ASN A 5 21.66 -16.48 7.80
CA ASN A 5 21.83 -17.23 9.04
C ASN A 5 23.29 -17.43 9.40
N ASN A 6 24.18 -17.64 8.42
CA ASN A 6 25.63 -17.68 8.65
C ASN A 6 26.14 -16.32 9.14
N PHE A 7 25.74 -15.24 8.50
CA PHE A 7 26.08 -13.89 8.93
C PHE A 7 25.61 -13.62 10.37
N SER A 8 24.34 -13.95 10.68
CA SER A 8 23.79 -13.76 12.02
C SER A 8 24.53 -14.61 13.08
N ASN A 9 24.96 -15.83 12.72
CA ASN A 9 25.75 -16.68 13.57
C ASN A 9 27.12 -16.07 13.88
N ASP A 10 27.82 -15.62 12.85
CA ASP A 10 29.15 -15.02 12.98
C ASP A 10 29.08 -13.70 13.76
N PHE A 11 28.03 -12.92 13.54
CA PHE A 11 27.81 -11.68 14.27
C PHE A 11 27.47 -11.94 15.76
N ALA A 12 26.67 -12.97 16.06
CA ALA A 12 26.39 -13.38 17.43
C ALA A 12 27.66 -13.90 18.14
N MET A 13 28.48 -14.69 17.45
CA MET A 13 29.79 -15.14 17.95
C MET A 13 30.70 -13.97 18.25
N PHE A 14 30.72 -12.96 17.39
CA PHE A 14 31.54 -11.75 17.60
C PHE A 14 31.06 -10.93 18.81
N LEU A 15 29.74 -10.73 18.98
CA LEU A 15 29.20 -9.86 20.03
C LEU A 15 29.14 -10.52 21.41
N VAL A 16 28.71 -11.79 21.48
CA VAL A 16 28.38 -12.46 22.75
C VAL A 16 29.17 -13.77 22.99
N GLY A 17 30.08 -14.13 22.08
CA GLY A 17 30.89 -15.35 22.19
C GLY A 17 30.11 -16.66 22.04
N LYS A 18 28.84 -16.59 21.61
CA LYS A 18 27.98 -17.77 21.35
C LYS A 18 27.24 -17.57 20.04
N GLY A 19 27.23 -18.65 19.21
CA GLY A 19 26.44 -18.67 17.97
C GLY A 19 24.96 -18.85 18.21
N ILE A 20 24.15 -18.63 17.15
CA ILE A 20 22.74 -18.95 17.16
C ILE A 20 22.52 -20.47 17.15
N PRO A 21 21.33 -20.98 17.57
CA PRO A 21 21.05 -22.41 17.64
C PRO A 21 21.32 -23.12 16.31
N ALA A 22 21.98 -24.30 16.37
CA ALA A 22 22.44 -25.05 15.19
C ALA A 22 21.32 -25.37 14.19
N HIS A 23 20.09 -25.60 14.65
CA HIS A 23 18.94 -25.88 13.78
C HIS A 23 18.55 -24.69 12.90
N ILE A 24 18.93 -23.45 13.25
CA ILE A 24 18.69 -22.25 12.42
C ILE A 24 19.77 -22.16 11.34
N THR A 25 21.01 -22.49 11.65
CA THR A 25 22.10 -22.47 10.68
C THR A 25 22.04 -23.62 9.68
N SER A 26 21.52 -24.79 10.09
CA SER A 26 21.36 -25.96 9.22
C SER A 26 20.07 -25.90 8.38
N LEU A 27 19.07 -25.13 8.77
CA LEU A 27 17.74 -25.06 8.14
C LEU A 27 17.76 -24.96 6.59
N PRO A 28 18.56 -24.08 5.97
CA PRO A 28 18.60 -24.00 4.50
C PRO A 28 19.11 -25.28 3.84
N GLN A 29 20.07 -25.96 4.47
CA GLN A 29 20.63 -27.22 3.97
C GLN A 29 19.62 -28.36 4.17
N ASP A 30 18.95 -28.38 5.30
CA ASP A 30 17.94 -29.40 5.61
C ASP A 30 16.76 -29.32 4.64
N VAL A 31 16.30 -28.10 4.32
CA VAL A 31 15.25 -27.87 3.29
C VAL A 31 15.70 -28.33 1.90
N LEU A 32 16.94 -28.01 1.50
CA LEU A 32 17.50 -28.43 0.19
C LEU A 32 17.72 -29.93 0.08
N ASN A 33 17.84 -30.64 1.20
CA ASN A 33 17.99 -32.09 1.24
C ASN A 33 16.63 -32.84 1.21
N THR A 34 15.51 -32.13 1.33
CA THR A 34 14.19 -32.74 1.13
C THR A 34 13.95 -33.10 -0.34
N PRO A 35 13.06 -34.07 -0.66
CA PRO A 35 12.72 -34.42 -2.05
C PRO A 35 12.23 -33.16 -2.84
N PHE A 36 11.48 -32.26 -2.21
CA PHE A 36 11.02 -31.01 -2.80
C PHE A 36 12.19 -30.03 -3.04
N GLY A 37 13.08 -29.89 -2.07
CA GLY A 37 14.28 -29.05 -2.20
C GLY A 37 15.23 -29.53 -3.31
N GLN A 38 15.38 -30.85 -3.48
CA GLN A 38 16.18 -31.43 -4.55
C GLN A 38 15.59 -31.16 -5.94
N MET A 39 14.27 -31.15 -6.08
CA MET A 39 13.58 -30.80 -7.33
C MET A 39 13.76 -29.31 -7.70
N LEU A 40 13.80 -28.43 -6.71
CA LEU A 40 13.95 -26.97 -6.91
C LEU A 40 15.41 -26.53 -7.07
N ARG A 41 16.38 -27.35 -6.63
CA ARG A 41 17.82 -27.02 -6.64
C ARG A 41 18.35 -26.56 -8.00
N PRO A 42 18.03 -27.21 -9.14
CA PRO A 42 18.51 -26.77 -10.47
C PRO A 42 17.99 -25.37 -10.85
N GLN A 43 16.76 -25.05 -10.48
CA GLN A 43 16.16 -23.73 -10.76
C GLN A 43 16.79 -22.63 -9.89
N LEU A 44 17.01 -22.92 -8.62
CA LEU A 44 17.69 -22.00 -7.70
C LEU A 44 19.14 -21.75 -8.13
N ASP A 45 19.88 -22.81 -8.53
CA ASP A 45 21.24 -22.68 -9.02
C ASP A 45 21.31 -21.86 -10.32
N ALA A 46 20.34 -22.02 -11.23
CA ALA A 46 20.26 -21.25 -12.45
C ALA A 46 19.96 -19.75 -12.20
N MET A 47 19.11 -19.44 -11.23
CA MET A 47 18.80 -18.05 -10.83
C MET A 47 19.95 -17.38 -10.08
N MET A 48 20.73 -18.13 -9.32
CA MET A 48 21.80 -17.55 -8.48
C MET A 48 23.14 -17.44 -9.19
N ARG A 49 23.40 -18.23 -10.25
CA ARG A 49 24.66 -18.17 -11.03
C ARG A 49 25.02 -16.79 -11.57
N PRO A 50 24.08 -16.00 -12.15
CA PRO A 50 24.41 -14.65 -12.64
C PRO A 50 24.84 -13.68 -11.54
N ILE A 51 24.44 -13.93 -10.29
CA ILE A 51 24.66 -13.03 -9.16
C ILE A 51 25.96 -13.38 -8.40
N THR A 52 26.39 -14.65 -8.44
CA THR A 52 27.48 -15.16 -7.59
C THR A 52 28.79 -15.45 -8.33
N GLN A 53 28.82 -15.42 -9.66
CA GLN A 53 30.01 -15.66 -10.46
C GLN A 53 30.51 -14.37 -11.11
N ALA A 54 31.75 -13.99 -10.81
CA ALA A 54 32.47 -12.97 -11.57
C ALA A 54 32.58 -13.39 -13.04
N PRO A 55 32.47 -12.46 -14.02
CA PRO A 55 32.55 -12.79 -15.43
C PRO A 55 33.91 -13.36 -15.77
N THR A 56 33.96 -14.63 -16.14
CA THR A 56 35.14 -15.26 -16.75
C THR A 56 35.20 -14.87 -18.23
N PRO A 57 36.38 -14.48 -18.76
CA PRO A 57 36.52 -14.19 -20.19
C PRO A 57 36.27 -15.47 -21.02
N GLN A 58 35.27 -15.43 -21.88
CA GLN A 58 35.05 -16.51 -22.85
C GLN A 58 36.03 -16.38 -24.02
N PRO A 59 36.61 -17.50 -24.53
CA PRO A 59 37.37 -17.50 -25.76
C PRO A 59 36.42 -17.33 -26.97
N VAL A 60 36.82 -16.41 -27.83
CA VAL A 60 36.11 -16.10 -29.09
C VAL A 60 36.16 -17.32 -30.03
N GLN A 61 35.04 -17.91 -30.41
CA GLN A 61 34.93 -18.82 -31.52
C GLN A 61 34.31 -18.12 -32.75
N PRO A 62 34.81 -18.41 -33.96
CA PRO A 62 34.37 -17.71 -35.16
C PRO A 62 32.96 -18.12 -35.64
N ALA A 63 32.25 -17.14 -36.15
CA ALA A 63 30.90 -17.29 -36.70
C ALA A 63 30.88 -18.13 -37.97
N ALA A 64 29.91 -19.04 -38.13
CA ALA A 64 29.50 -19.66 -39.35
C ALA A 64 28.11 -19.16 -39.80
N PRO A 65 27.85 -19.10 -41.13
CA PRO A 65 26.91 -18.15 -41.70
C PRO A 65 25.45 -18.63 -41.68
N ALA A 66 24.57 -17.62 -41.69
CA ALA A 66 23.14 -17.70 -41.73
C ALA A 66 22.59 -18.41 -43.00
N ARG A 67 21.59 -19.25 -42.83
CA ARG A 67 20.71 -19.68 -43.91
C ARG A 67 19.29 -19.20 -43.64
N ALA A 68 18.87 -18.27 -44.49
CA ALA A 68 17.51 -17.82 -44.66
C ALA A 68 16.59 -18.95 -45.12
N LYS A 69 15.36 -18.99 -44.62
CA LYS A 69 14.21 -19.48 -45.38
C LYS A 69 12.97 -18.61 -45.08
N ALA A 70 12.41 -18.22 -46.17
CA ALA A 70 11.30 -17.31 -46.36
C ALA A 70 9.94 -18.04 -46.37
N ASN A 71 8.91 -17.21 -46.17
CA ASN A 71 7.52 -17.28 -46.69
C ASN A 71 6.57 -18.31 -46.07
N THR A 72 5.35 -17.97 -45.79
CA THR A 72 4.31 -17.35 -46.68
C THR A 72 3.08 -16.93 -45.87
N ASN A 73 2.53 -15.79 -46.28
CA ASN A 73 1.11 -15.39 -46.47
C ASN A 73 -0.03 -15.90 -45.56
N GLY A 74 -0.81 -14.97 -45.03
CA GLY A 74 -2.21 -14.93 -45.37
C GLY A 74 -3.15 -14.21 -44.43
N THR A 75 -3.65 -13.12 -44.91
CA THR A 75 -5.02 -12.54 -44.77
C THR A 75 -5.54 -11.97 -43.48
N ASN A 76 -5.75 -10.67 -43.57
CA ASN A 76 -6.81 -9.76 -43.09
C ASN A 76 -7.81 -10.24 -42.02
N GLY A 77 -7.85 -9.47 -40.95
CA GLY A 77 -8.98 -9.34 -40.04
C GLY A 77 -8.82 -8.08 -39.22
N ALA A 78 -9.36 -6.96 -39.71
CA ALA A 78 -9.39 -5.71 -38.99
C ALA A 78 -10.33 -5.81 -37.78
N ALA A 79 -9.77 -5.94 -36.59
CA ALA A 79 -10.46 -5.67 -35.33
C ALA A 79 -9.99 -4.33 -34.80
N LYS A 80 -10.91 -3.38 -34.74
CA LYS A 80 -10.75 -2.09 -34.10
C LYS A 80 -10.24 -2.29 -32.66
N ALA A 81 -8.98 -1.96 -32.39
CA ALA A 81 -8.45 -1.89 -31.05
C ALA A 81 -9.08 -0.69 -30.34
N ALA A 82 -9.68 -0.95 -29.18
CA ALA A 82 -10.01 0.08 -28.20
C ALA A 82 -8.72 0.75 -27.70
N PRO A 83 -8.75 2.03 -27.26
CA PRO A 83 -7.54 2.72 -26.84
C PRO A 83 -6.96 2.00 -25.60
N ALA A 84 -5.72 1.53 -25.73
CA ALA A 84 -4.94 1.00 -24.61
C ALA A 84 -4.78 2.09 -23.54
N SER A 85 -5.03 1.76 -22.29
CA SER A 85 -4.84 2.66 -21.16
C SER A 85 -3.40 3.18 -21.15
N ASN A 86 -3.22 4.50 -21.00
CA ASN A 86 -1.93 5.19 -21.01
C ASN A 86 -0.87 4.63 -20.01
N GLY A 87 -1.27 3.79 -19.06
CA GLY A 87 -0.38 3.21 -18.05
C GLY A 87 0.67 2.24 -18.58
N THR A 88 0.28 1.34 -19.50
CA THR A 88 1.20 0.32 -20.03
C THR A 88 2.24 0.86 -21.02
N ALA A 89 1.92 1.95 -21.72
CA ALA A 89 2.87 2.57 -22.65
C ALA A 89 3.97 3.33 -21.91
N LEU A 90 3.67 3.92 -20.75
CA LEU A 90 4.61 4.71 -19.97
C LEU A 90 5.66 3.84 -19.25
N GLU A 91 5.25 2.71 -18.66
CA GLU A 91 6.16 1.78 -17.97
C GLU A 91 7.29 1.28 -18.89
N ALA A 92 7.02 1.21 -20.18
CA ALA A 92 8.03 0.83 -21.17
C ALA A 92 9.18 1.82 -21.31
N TYR A 93 9.01 3.09 -20.93
CA TYR A 93 9.97 4.18 -21.15
C TYR A 93 10.50 4.81 -19.85
N THR A 94 10.06 4.38 -18.70
CA THR A 94 10.46 4.91 -17.38
C THR A 94 11.46 3.99 -16.66
N GLY A 95 12.24 4.56 -15.73
CA GLY A 95 13.25 3.81 -14.97
C GLY A 95 14.48 3.40 -15.78
N ARG A 96 14.62 3.91 -16.99
CA ARG A 96 15.74 3.60 -17.90
C ARG A 96 16.03 4.74 -18.85
N VAL A 97 17.19 4.72 -19.49
CA VAL A 97 17.56 5.63 -20.57
C VAL A 97 17.01 5.11 -21.91
N ASN A 98 16.40 6.01 -22.67
CA ASN A 98 15.82 5.72 -23.99
C ASN A 98 16.74 6.30 -25.07
N ASP A 99 17.44 5.43 -25.82
CA ASP A 99 18.22 5.83 -26.98
C ASP A 99 17.30 6.14 -28.15
N VAL A 100 17.40 7.34 -28.71
CA VAL A 100 16.56 7.79 -29.84
C VAL A 100 17.43 8.35 -30.97
N THR A 101 16.94 8.22 -32.20
CA THR A 101 17.65 8.61 -33.40
C THR A 101 16.87 9.59 -34.27
N THR A 102 15.58 9.74 -34.04
CA THR A 102 14.68 10.56 -34.82
C THR A 102 13.90 11.57 -33.98
N ILE A 103 13.51 12.70 -34.56
CA ILE A 103 12.71 13.69 -33.84
C ILE A 103 11.31 13.16 -33.46
N LYS A 104 10.75 12.23 -34.24
CA LYS A 104 9.46 11.63 -33.93
C LYS A 104 9.50 10.83 -32.62
N GLU A 105 10.60 10.10 -32.38
CA GLU A 105 10.81 9.37 -31.12
C GLU A 105 10.95 10.35 -29.94
N VAL A 106 11.68 11.48 -30.15
CA VAL A 106 11.81 12.52 -29.13
C VAL A 106 10.45 13.12 -28.78
N ASP A 107 9.67 13.51 -29.80
CA ASP A 107 8.35 14.12 -29.59
C ASP A 107 7.39 13.14 -28.90
N GLN A 108 7.40 11.85 -29.24
CA GLN A 108 6.62 10.82 -28.55
C GLN A 108 6.97 10.73 -27.05
N LEU A 109 8.27 10.74 -26.71
CA LEU A 109 8.72 10.67 -25.32
C LEU A 109 8.41 11.96 -24.55
N LEU A 110 8.53 13.13 -25.20
CA LEU A 110 8.15 14.41 -24.60
C LEU A 110 6.63 14.51 -24.40
N ASP A 111 5.83 13.95 -25.33
CA ASP A 111 4.37 13.87 -25.17
C ASP A 111 3.96 12.96 -24.01
N LEU A 112 4.66 11.83 -23.81
CA LEU A 112 4.48 10.98 -22.63
C LEU A 112 4.91 11.66 -21.32
N ALA A 113 5.78 12.69 -21.41
CA ALA A 113 6.27 13.45 -20.27
C ALA A 113 5.48 14.75 -20.02
N ARG A 114 4.29 14.95 -20.61
CA ARG A 114 3.52 16.21 -20.49
C ARG A 114 3.10 16.54 -19.05
N ASP A 115 2.96 15.56 -18.20
CA ASP A 115 2.60 15.70 -16.77
C ASP A 115 3.76 15.45 -15.80
N ARG A 116 5.00 15.29 -16.33
CA ARG A 116 6.20 14.91 -15.59
C ARG A 116 7.45 15.57 -16.09
N CYS A 117 8.62 15.06 -15.69
CA CYS A 117 9.91 15.52 -16.18
C CYS A 117 10.32 14.76 -17.45
N ALA A 118 11.13 15.43 -18.27
CA ALA A 118 12.00 14.78 -19.23
C ALA A 118 13.38 15.45 -19.24
N ILE A 119 14.41 14.67 -19.55
CA ILE A 119 15.75 15.16 -19.78
C ILE A 119 16.31 14.53 -21.04
N ILE A 120 16.92 15.35 -21.89
CA ILE A 120 17.59 14.93 -23.12
C ILE A 120 19.10 15.10 -22.92
N PHE A 121 19.84 14.03 -23.10
CA PHE A 121 21.31 13.99 -23.12
C PHE A 121 21.79 13.86 -24.55
N PHE A 122 22.41 14.92 -25.08
CA PHE A 122 23.08 14.93 -26.37
C PHE A 122 24.53 14.49 -26.22
N THR A 123 24.88 13.40 -26.91
CA THR A 123 26.19 12.77 -26.88
C THR A 123 26.70 12.49 -28.30
N SER A 124 27.91 11.97 -28.41
CA SER A 124 28.53 11.50 -29.66
C SER A 124 29.44 10.31 -29.35
N ALA A 125 29.50 9.33 -30.22
CA ALA A 125 30.36 8.16 -30.08
C ALA A 125 31.84 8.55 -29.94
N THR A 126 32.26 9.69 -30.51
CA THR A 126 33.64 10.21 -30.45
C THR A 126 33.88 11.09 -29.24
N CYS A 127 32.85 11.42 -28.45
CA CYS A 127 32.93 12.29 -27.29
C CYS A 127 33.49 11.54 -26.08
N GLY A 128 34.80 11.66 -25.79
CA GLY A 128 35.44 11.09 -24.61
C GLY A 128 34.85 11.56 -23.29
N PRO A 129 34.64 12.89 -23.08
CA PRO A 129 34.04 13.41 -21.85
C PRO A 129 32.61 12.92 -21.62
N CYS A 130 31.83 12.68 -22.65
CA CYS A 130 30.43 12.20 -22.52
C CYS A 130 30.34 10.86 -21.77
N LYS A 131 31.35 9.98 -21.92
CA LYS A 131 31.39 8.65 -21.30
C LYS A 131 31.37 8.71 -19.79
N ILE A 132 31.87 9.79 -19.19
CA ILE A 132 31.86 10.01 -17.74
C ILE A 132 30.44 10.14 -17.20
N CYS A 133 29.50 10.65 -18.02
CA CYS A 133 28.12 10.88 -17.63
C CYS A 133 27.19 9.68 -17.91
N TYR A 134 27.63 8.62 -18.64
CA TYR A 134 26.75 7.53 -19.03
C TYR A 134 26.20 6.78 -17.81
N GLN A 135 27.07 6.22 -16.96
CA GLN A 135 26.63 5.49 -15.79
C GLN A 135 25.81 6.35 -14.82
N PRO A 136 26.27 7.60 -14.44
CA PRO A 136 25.43 8.50 -13.65
C PRO A 136 24.06 8.81 -14.26
N TYR A 137 23.94 8.87 -15.59
CA TYR A 137 22.68 9.12 -16.27
C TYR A 137 21.75 7.91 -16.20
N ASP A 138 22.30 6.69 -16.35
CA ASP A 138 21.56 5.43 -16.20
C ASP A 138 21.07 5.25 -14.74
N ASP A 139 21.94 5.54 -13.76
CA ASP A 139 21.58 5.46 -12.33
C ASP A 139 20.46 6.45 -11.98
N LEU A 140 20.56 7.69 -12.46
CA LEU A 140 19.53 8.70 -12.25
C LEU A 140 18.18 8.34 -12.91
N ALA A 141 18.22 7.68 -14.07
CA ALA A 141 17.02 7.19 -14.72
C ALA A 141 16.31 6.12 -13.88
N ALA A 142 17.09 5.20 -13.30
CA ALA A 142 16.57 4.17 -12.41
C ALA A 142 16.01 4.78 -11.10
N GLU A 143 16.74 5.73 -10.50
CA GLU A 143 16.31 6.44 -9.27
C GLU A 143 15.03 7.27 -9.48
N ALA A 144 14.92 7.98 -10.61
CA ALA A 144 13.77 8.82 -10.92
C ALA A 144 12.48 8.01 -11.24
N GLY A 145 12.65 6.76 -11.68
CA GLY A 145 11.55 5.85 -11.99
C GLY A 145 10.52 6.46 -12.93
N SER A 146 9.24 6.44 -12.55
CA SER A 146 8.14 6.96 -13.36
C SER A 146 8.03 8.49 -13.39
N LYS A 147 8.80 9.22 -12.57
CA LYS A 147 8.72 10.68 -12.47
C LYS A 147 9.39 11.40 -13.65
N CYS A 148 10.41 10.79 -14.27
CA CYS A 148 11.19 11.42 -15.32
C CYS A 148 11.49 10.47 -16.47
N ILE A 149 11.35 10.93 -17.70
CA ILE A 149 11.76 10.20 -18.90
C ILE A 149 13.17 10.66 -19.30
N PHE A 150 14.11 9.72 -19.36
CA PHE A 150 15.50 9.95 -19.74
C PHE A 150 15.70 9.59 -21.19
N ILE A 151 16.12 10.56 -22.00
CA ILE A 151 16.31 10.46 -23.46
C ILE A 151 17.80 10.66 -23.75
N LYS A 152 18.41 9.79 -24.57
CA LYS A 152 19.79 9.95 -25.02
C LYS A 152 19.84 9.99 -26.55
N ILE A 153 20.50 11.00 -27.09
CA ILE A 153 20.68 11.25 -28.52
C ILE A 153 22.15 11.24 -28.85
N ASP A 154 22.57 10.25 -29.62
CA ASP A 154 23.92 10.19 -30.18
C ASP A 154 23.94 10.84 -31.58
N PHE A 155 24.56 12.00 -31.73
CA PHE A 155 24.65 12.71 -32.99
C PHE A 155 25.34 11.92 -34.12
N THR A 156 26.12 10.91 -33.81
CA THR A 156 26.71 10.05 -34.85
C THR A 156 25.73 9.07 -35.45
N ARG A 157 24.58 8.87 -34.79
CA ARG A 157 23.52 7.93 -35.20
C ARG A 157 22.20 8.63 -35.50
N ALA A 158 22.07 9.89 -35.07
CA ALA A 158 20.87 10.68 -35.23
C ALA A 158 20.67 11.09 -36.69
N ASP A 159 19.40 11.19 -37.12
CA ASP A 159 19.06 11.74 -38.40
C ASP A 159 19.17 13.29 -38.41
N GLY A 160 19.14 13.90 -39.62
CA GLY A 160 19.27 15.35 -39.78
C GLY A 160 18.13 16.16 -39.13
N SER A 161 17.00 15.52 -38.81
CA SER A 161 15.83 16.20 -38.20
C SER A 161 16.14 16.68 -36.79
N ILE A 162 17.00 15.96 -36.06
CA ILE A 162 17.43 16.34 -34.70
C ILE A 162 18.22 17.66 -34.74
N ASN A 163 19.17 17.79 -35.67
CA ASN A 163 19.96 19.03 -35.83
C ASN A 163 19.09 20.24 -36.18
N THR A 164 18.05 20.02 -36.99
CA THR A 164 17.10 21.07 -37.35
C THR A 164 16.26 21.52 -36.15
N ARG A 165 15.88 20.59 -35.26
CA ARG A 165 15.07 20.88 -34.09
C ARG A 165 15.89 21.52 -32.95
N TYR A 166 17.18 21.14 -32.84
CA TYR A 166 18.08 21.61 -31.79
C TYR A 166 19.34 22.32 -32.34
N PRO A 167 19.17 23.43 -33.11
CA PRO A 167 20.29 24.08 -33.79
C PRO A 167 21.29 24.75 -32.85
N ASN A 168 20.89 24.96 -31.59
CA ASN A 168 21.72 25.60 -30.57
C ASN A 168 22.65 24.60 -29.88
N VAL A 169 22.43 23.29 -29.99
CA VAL A 169 23.28 22.25 -29.41
C VAL A 169 24.53 22.09 -30.28
N ARG A 170 25.62 22.79 -29.92
CA ARG A 170 26.87 22.83 -30.69
C ARG A 170 28.02 22.03 -30.05
N ALA A 171 27.81 21.51 -28.87
CA ALA A 171 28.82 20.77 -28.12
C ALA A 171 28.21 19.54 -27.45
N THR A 172 29.03 18.53 -27.16
CA THR A 172 28.64 17.36 -26.39
C THR A 172 29.61 17.16 -25.23
N PRO A 173 29.15 16.79 -24.02
CA PRO A 173 27.75 16.58 -23.67
C PRO A 173 26.96 17.89 -23.48
N THR A 174 25.70 17.89 -23.92
CA THR A 174 24.72 18.92 -23.61
C THR A 174 23.46 18.25 -23.07
N PHE A 175 22.82 18.86 -22.10
CA PHE A 175 21.59 18.39 -21.47
C PHE A 175 20.51 19.45 -21.59
N ILE A 176 19.28 19.01 -21.88
CA ILE A 176 18.09 19.88 -21.90
C ILE A 176 17.01 19.23 -21.03
N THR A 177 16.45 19.99 -20.09
CA THR A 177 15.42 19.53 -19.18
C THR A 177 14.05 20.13 -19.51
N TYR A 178 13.02 19.34 -19.24
CA TYR A 178 11.62 19.72 -19.41
C TYR A 178 10.83 19.37 -18.14
N SER A 179 9.97 20.30 -17.71
CA SER A 179 8.99 20.09 -16.66
C SER A 179 7.60 20.32 -17.23
N LYS A 180 6.72 19.31 -17.10
CA LYS A 180 5.33 19.40 -17.58
C LYS A 180 5.22 19.93 -19.03
N GLY A 181 6.07 19.43 -19.91
CA GLY A 181 6.13 19.80 -21.33
C GLY A 181 6.85 21.12 -21.64
N ALA A 182 7.19 21.94 -20.64
CA ALA A 182 7.92 23.19 -20.84
C ALA A 182 9.42 22.99 -20.64
N LYS A 183 10.25 23.53 -21.57
CA LYS A 183 11.71 23.55 -21.40
C LYS A 183 12.08 24.38 -20.17
N GLN A 184 12.90 23.82 -19.27
CA GLN A 184 13.31 24.47 -18.02
C GLN A 184 14.75 25.00 -18.13
N ASP A 185 15.70 24.13 -18.49
CA ASP A 185 17.12 24.49 -18.46
C ASP A 185 17.90 23.78 -19.58
N GLU A 186 19.05 24.33 -19.92
CA GLU A 186 20.01 23.77 -20.85
C GLU A 186 21.44 24.09 -20.39
N TRP A 187 22.28 23.06 -20.31
CA TRP A 187 23.69 23.24 -19.97
C TRP A 187 24.58 22.26 -20.73
N SER A 188 25.87 22.57 -20.82
CA SER A 188 26.90 21.73 -21.45
C SER A 188 28.02 21.47 -20.45
N GLY A 189 28.65 20.31 -20.56
CA GLY A 189 29.78 19.91 -19.71
C GLY A 189 29.60 18.51 -19.11
N ALA A 190 30.73 17.81 -18.94
CA ALA A 190 30.80 16.43 -18.46
C ALA A 190 31.02 16.39 -16.94
N ASP A 191 30.15 16.99 -16.15
CA ASP A 191 30.21 16.97 -14.69
C ASP A 191 29.04 16.15 -14.12
N PRO A 192 29.30 14.92 -13.60
CA PRO A 192 28.28 14.08 -12.97
C PRO A 192 27.63 14.71 -11.73
N ARG A 193 28.32 15.57 -10.99
CA ARG A 193 27.74 16.23 -9.81
C ARG A 193 26.73 17.28 -10.22
N GLN A 194 27.06 18.09 -11.23
CA GLN A 194 26.13 19.06 -11.81
C GLN A 194 24.92 18.36 -12.42
N LEU A 195 25.13 17.26 -13.18
CA LEU A 195 24.07 16.45 -13.73
C LEU A 195 23.08 15.98 -12.63
N ARG A 196 23.60 15.39 -11.54
CA ARG A 196 22.77 14.94 -10.40
C ARG A 196 22.00 16.10 -9.78
N SER A 197 22.69 17.20 -9.47
CA SER A 197 22.07 18.38 -8.85
C SER A 197 20.94 18.98 -9.72
N ASN A 198 21.15 19.05 -11.04
CA ASN A 198 20.16 19.60 -11.97
C ASN A 198 18.95 18.66 -12.12
N VAL A 199 19.17 17.32 -12.13
CA VAL A 199 18.06 16.35 -12.15
C VAL A 199 17.28 16.39 -10.85
N GLU A 200 17.92 16.45 -9.69
CA GLU A 200 17.27 16.60 -8.39
C GLU A 200 16.45 17.90 -8.31
N SER A 201 17.03 19.00 -8.80
CA SER A 201 16.32 20.29 -8.88
C SER A 201 15.09 20.21 -9.80
N LEU A 202 15.22 19.59 -10.98
CA LEU A 202 14.12 19.36 -11.92
C LEU A 202 12.99 18.54 -11.26
N LEU A 203 13.35 17.46 -10.58
CA LEU A 203 12.37 16.62 -9.87
C LEU A 203 11.66 17.39 -8.76
N ASN A 204 12.40 18.19 -7.98
CA ASN A 204 11.83 19.00 -6.89
C ASN A 204 10.92 20.13 -7.41
N VAL A 205 11.23 20.73 -8.55
CA VAL A 205 10.39 21.76 -9.18
C VAL A 205 9.11 21.14 -9.76
N THR A 206 9.23 19.98 -10.40
CA THR A 206 8.08 19.32 -11.04
C THR A 206 7.20 18.59 -10.06
N PHE A 207 7.81 17.98 -9.04
CA PHE A 207 7.17 17.23 -7.96
C PHE A 207 7.68 17.75 -6.62
N PRO A 208 7.24 18.94 -6.21
CA PRO A 208 7.68 19.52 -4.95
C PRO A 208 7.35 18.56 -3.80
N PRO A 209 8.24 18.42 -2.79
CA PRO A 209 7.93 17.62 -1.63
C PRO A 209 6.67 18.15 -0.95
N HIS A 210 5.82 17.23 -0.51
CA HIS A 210 4.58 17.60 0.17
C HIS A 210 4.88 18.49 1.39
N PRO A 211 4.13 19.59 1.64
CA PRO A 211 4.40 20.51 2.74
C PRO A 211 4.50 19.81 4.11
N HIS A 212 3.67 18.79 4.36
CA HIS A 212 3.71 18.04 5.61
C HIS A 212 4.99 17.23 5.81
N ILE A 213 5.65 16.79 4.73
CA ILE A 213 6.89 15.99 4.84
C ILE A 213 8.05 16.84 5.37
N SER A 214 8.05 18.15 5.10
CA SER A 214 9.04 19.07 5.64
C SER A 214 8.81 19.43 7.12
N GLN A 215 7.62 19.12 7.65
CA GLN A 215 7.28 19.41 9.05
C GLN A 215 7.76 18.27 9.96
N SER A 216 8.32 18.64 11.11
CA SER A 216 8.70 17.68 12.14
C SER A 216 7.48 17.32 12.99
N THR A 217 7.03 16.06 12.91
CA THR A 217 5.86 15.55 13.66
C THR A 217 6.19 14.28 14.45
N PRO A 218 7.24 14.29 15.31
CA PRO A 218 7.71 13.08 15.99
C PRO A 218 6.69 12.49 16.95
N TYR A 219 5.83 13.29 17.58
CA TYR A 219 4.85 12.78 18.55
C TYR A 219 3.67 12.08 17.85
N LEU A 220 3.22 12.57 16.71
CA LEU A 220 2.23 11.91 15.89
C LEU A 220 2.78 10.61 15.29
N LEU A 221 3.99 10.65 14.72
CA LEU A 221 4.58 9.49 14.04
C LEU A 221 5.02 8.37 14.98
N ARG A 222 5.22 8.64 16.27
CA ARG A 222 5.49 7.62 17.31
C ARG A 222 4.24 6.87 17.77
N GLN A 223 3.04 7.32 17.41
CA GLN A 223 1.82 6.64 17.83
C GLN A 223 1.77 5.22 17.27
N ASN A 224 1.17 4.32 18.06
CA ASN A 224 1.09 2.92 17.71
C ASN A 224 0.18 2.73 16.48
N GLN A 225 0.76 2.24 15.39
CA GLN A 225 0.06 1.98 14.12
C GLN A 225 -0.42 0.52 13.98
N ARG A 226 -0.27 -0.30 15.03
CA ARG A 226 -0.81 -1.66 15.01
C ARG A 226 -2.33 -1.62 15.11
N PRO A 227 -3.03 -2.48 14.34
CA PRO A 227 -4.48 -2.54 14.41
C PRO A 227 -4.99 -2.83 15.83
N ILE A 228 -6.01 -2.11 16.24
CA ILE A 228 -6.77 -2.39 17.45
C ILE A 228 -7.72 -3.52 17.14
N THR A 229 -7.67 -4.59 17.94
CA THR A 229 -8.49 -5.79 17.76
C THR A 229 -9.19 -6.19 19.06
N PHE A 230 -10.35 -6.83 18.92
CA PHE A 230 -11.18 -7.28 20.04
C PHE A 230 -11.14 -8.80 20.14
N THR A 231 -10.23 -9.32 20.96
CA THR A 231 -9.90 -10.76 21.03
C THR A 231 -10.59 -11.53 22.14
N LYS A 232 -11.25 -10.85 23.07
CA LYS A 232 -11.89 -11.51 24.23
C LYS A 232 -12.96 -12.50 23.77
N VAL A 233 -12.85 -13.76 24.19
CA VAL A 233 -13.80 -14.83 23.93
C VAL A 233 -14.90 -14.81 25.00
N PRO A 234 -16.19 -14.67 24.64
CA PRO A 234 -17.28 -14.80 25.57
C PRO A 234 -17.55 -16.28 25.92
N PRO A 235 -18.40 -16.57 26.90
CA PRO A 235 -18.87 -17.94 27.14
C PRO A 235 -19.67 -18.44 25.92
N LEU A 236 -19.03 -19.26 25.06
CA LEU A 236 -19.57 -19.67 23.76
C LEU A 236 -20.89 -20.44 23.90
N GLU A 237 -21.02 -21.27 24.95
CA GLU A 237 -22.27 -21.99 25.23
C GLU A 237 -23.46 -21.03 25.40
N LYS A 238 -23.25 -19.89 26.08
CA LYS A 238 -24.29 -18.87 26.26
C LYS A 238 -24.61 -18.15 24.94
N VAL A 239 -23.62 -17.95 24.09
CA VAL A 239 -23.79 -17.33 22.76
C VAL A 239 -24.64 -18.24 21.89
N VAL A 240 -24.30 -19.53 21.80
CA VAL A 240 -25.02 -20.54 21.02
C VAL A 240 -26.44 -20.77 21.56
N ALA A 241 -26.61 -20.83 22.89
CA ALA A 241 -27.93 -21.01 23.50
C ALA A 241 -28.91 -19.89 23.10
N LYS A 242 -28.44 -18.65 22.94
CA LYS A 242 -29.28 -17.52 22.47
C LYS A 242 -29.75 -17.66 21.02
N MET A 243 -29.05 -18.44 20.20
CA MET A 243 -29.46 -18.68 18.80
C MET A 243 -30.65 -19.65 18.68
N GLY A 244 -31.04 -20.35 19.75
CA GLY A 244 -32.10 -21.33 19.73
C GLY A 244 -31.82 -22.47 18.75
N ASP A 245 -32.77 -22.79 17.87
CA ASP A 245 -32.61 -23.88 16.88
C ASP A 245 -31.53 -23.57 15.84
N THR A 246 -31.30 -22.31 15.49
CA THR A 246 -30.23 -21.88 14.56
C THR A 246 -28.85 -22.24 15.14
N GLY A 247 -28.69 -22.25 16.45
CA GLY A 247 -27.45 -22.64 17.13
C GLY A 247 -27.10 -24.13 17.02
N LYS A 248 -28.05 -24.98 16.59
CA LYS A 248 -27.84 -26.43 16.36
C LYS A 248 -27.19 -26.72 15.00
N ASP A 249 -26.98 -25.72 14.15
CA ASP A 249 -26.31 -25.89 12.86
C ASP A 249 -24.91 -26.48 13.03
N SER A 250 -24.55 -27.42 12.17
CA SER A 250 -23.25 -28.08 12.20
C SER A 250 -22.09 -27.10 12.00
N ALA A 251 -22.31 -26.01 11.24
CA ALA A 251 -21.32 -24.95 11.06
C ALA A 251 -21.05 -24.21 12.38
N VAL A 252 -22.06 -23.97 13.21
CA VAL A 252 -21.90 -23.38 14.56
C VAL A 252 -21.10 -24.27 15.45
N SER A 253 -21.45 -25.58 15.54
CA SER A 253 -20.72 -26.55 16.35
C SER A 253 -19.25 -26.66 15.92
N SER A 254 -19.00 -26.61 14.61
CA SER A 254 -17.65 -26.70 14.04
C SER A 254 -16.80 -25.46 14.38
N ILE A 255 -17.35 -24.25 14.22
CA ILE A 255 -16.61 -23.02 14.54
C ILE A 255 -16.38 -22.86 16.05
N VAL A 256 -17.33 -23.26 16.88
CA VAL A 256 -17.17 -23.27 18.35
C VAL A 256 -16.06 -24.23 18.76
N SER A 257 -16.03 -25.43 18.18
CA SER A 257 -14.96 -26.42 18.43
C SER A 257 -13.58 -25.88 18.02
N PHE A 258 -13.51 -25.20 16.88
CA PHE A 258 -12.28 -24.53 16.40
C PHE A 258 -11.83 -23.42 17.37
N ILE A 259 -12.73 -22.53 17.80
CA ILE A 259 -12.42 -21.46 18.75
C ILE A 259 -11.89 -22.06 20.08
N ASN A 260 -12.57 -23.08 20.62
CA ASN A 260 -12.15 -23.75 21.86
C ASN A 260 -10.79 -24.45 21.71
N ALA A 261 -10.52 -25.11 20.59
CA ALA A 261 -9.23 -25.73 20.31
C ALA A 261 -8.12 -24.67 20.23
N ARG A 262 -8.38 -23.55 19.57
CA ARG A 262 -7.44 -22.44 19.47
C ARG A 262 -7.10 -21.80 20.81
N GLU A 263 -8.10 -21.61 21.69
CA GLU A 263 -7.88 -21.10 23.04
C GLU A 263 -7.06 -22.06 23.94
N LYS A 264 -7.25 -23.37 23.76
CA LYS A 264 -6.55 -24.40 24.57
C LYS A 264 -5.14 -24.68 24.08
N SER A 265 -4.95 -24.83 22.77
CA SER A 265 -3.73 -25.38 22.17
C SER A 265 -2.99 -24.36 21.29
N GLY A 266 -3.55 -23.17 21.11
CA GLY A 266 -2.99 -22.14 20.25
C GLY A 266 -3.42 -22.27 18.78
N ALA A 267 -3.14 -21.23 18.00
CA ALA A 267 -3.61 -21.10 16.61
C ALA A 267 -2.99 -22.15 15.67
N ILE A 268 -1.76 -22.59 15.93
CA ILE A 268 -1.03 -23.54 15.06
C ILE A 268 -1.64 -24.93 15.13
N GLU A 269 -2.05 -25.37 16.32
CA GLU A 269 -2.56 -26.73 16.55
C GLU A 269 -4.06 -26.88 16.29
N ALA A 270 -4.81 -25.78 16.26
CA ALA A 270 -6.24 -25.81 15.98
C ALA A 270 -6.49 -26.15 14.51
N PRO A 271 -7.14 -27.30 14.19
CA PRO A 271 -7.50 -27.63 12.81
C PRO A 271 -8.51 -26.63 12.26
N LEU A 272 -8.27 -26.14 11.02
CA LEU A 272 -9.25 -25.26 10.38
C LEU A 272 -10.58 -25.98 10.18
N THR A 273 -11.64 -25.28 10.49
CA THR A 273 -13.02 -25.72 10.29
C THR A 273 -13.44 -25.59 8.81
N GLN A 274 -14.63 -26.08 8.48
CA GLN A 274 -15.25 -25.95 7.15
C GLN A 274 -15.73 -24.49 6.91
N LEU A 275 -14.81 -23.58 6.60
CA LEU A 275 -15.08 -22.15 6.46
C LEU A 275 -16.15 -21.83 5.41
N PRO A 276 -16.27 -22.53 4.24
CA PRO A 276 -17.37 -22.29 3.31
C PRO A 276 -18.76 -22.56 3.90
N GLN A 277 -18.88 -23.58 4.76
CA GLN A 277 -20.14 -23.89 5.44
C GLN A 277 -20.46 -22.80 6.48
N PHE A 278 -19.46 -22.34 7.20
CA PHE A 278 -19.63 -21.24 8.15
C PHE A 278 -20.02 -19.93 7.42
N ALA A 279 -19.41 -19.61 6.29
CA ALA A 279 -19.81 -18.46 5.47
C ALA A 279 -21.27 -18.55 5.00
N ALA A 280 -21.71 -19.75 4.56
CA ALA A 280 -23.10 -19.98 4.17
C ALA A 280 -24.07 -19.82 5.36
N PHE A 281 -23.71 -20.33 6.55
CA PHE A 281 -24.45 -20.10 7.78
C PHE A 281 -24.58 -18.62 8.11
N LEU A 282 -23.49 -17.87 8.08
CA LEU A 282 -23.48 -16.44 8.36
C LEU A 282 -24.43 -15.65 7.43
N ARG A 283 -24.44 -15.96 6.14
CA ARG A 283 -25.37 -15.32 5.19
C ARG A 283 -26.84 -15.64 5.51
N LYS A 284 -27.14 -16.88 5.88
CA LYS A 284 -28.50 -17.28 6.25
C LYS A 284 -28.94 -16.66 7.59
N SER A 285 -28.00 -16.42 8.50
CA SER A 285 -28.32 -15.88 9.82
C SER A 285 -29.01 -14.52 9.76
N THR A 286 -28.77 -13.70 8.74
CA THR A 286 -29.43 -12.39 8.55
C THR A 286 -30.95 -12.49 8.32
N THR A 287 -31.43 -13.66 7.88
CA THR A 287 -32.88 -13.92 7.67
C THR A 287 -33.49 -14.88 8.68
N GLN A 288 -32.63 -15.69 9.36
CA GLN A 288 -33.10 -16.72 10.30
C GLN A 288 -33.11 -16.24 11.76
N LEU A 289 -32.21 -15.30 12.11
CA LEU A 289 -32.15 -14.74 13.44
C LEU A 289 -32.88 -13.39 13.49
N PRO A 290 -33.67 -13.11 14.53
CA PRO A 290 -34.17 -11.77 14.78
C PRO A 290 -32.99 -10.79 15.02
N ALA A 291 -33.20 -9.52 14.70
CA ALA A 291 -32.16 -8.49 14.79
C ALA A 291 -31.47 -8.42 16.17
N GLU A 292 -32.26 -8.62 17.24
CA GLU A 292 -31.79 -8.61 18.63
C GLU A 292 -30.82 -9.74 18.96
N LEU A 293 -30.87 -10.86 18.21
CA LEU A 293 -30.03 -12.04 18.41
C LEU A 293 -28.94 -12.19 17.34
N LEU A 294 -29.00 -11.42 16.25
CA LEU A 294 -28.07 -11.51 15.13
C LEU A 294 -26.61 -11.25 15.57
N PHE A 295 -26.40 -10.42 16.61
CA PHE A 295 -25.08 -10.18 17.17
C PHE A 295 -24.34 -11.47 17.58
N THR A 296 -25.06 -12.57 17.86
CA THR A 296 -24.45 -13.85 18.26
C THR A 296 -23.67 -14.48 17.09
N ALA A 297 -24.19 -14.43 15.86
CA ALA A 297 -23.50 -14.89 14.66
C ALA A 297 -22.29 -13.97 14.33
N PHE A 298 -22.46 -12.67 14.48
CA PHE A 298 -21.38 -11.69 14.31
C PHE A 298 -20.26 -11.88 15.32
N ASP A 299 -20.59 -12.22 16.57
CA ASP A 299 -19.61 -12.44 17.62
C ASP A 299 -18.78 -13.71 17.38
N LEU A 300 -19.40 -14.78 16.87
CA LEU A 300 -18.65 -15.97 16.45
C LEU A 300 -17.67 -15.63 15.31
N LEU A 301 -18.09 -14.85 14.32
CA LEU A 301 -17.20 -14.42 13.24
C LEU A 301 -16.10 -13.51 13.78
N ARG A 302 -16.42 -12.53 14.63
CA ARG A 302 -15.44 -11.62 15.26
C ARG A 302 -14.32 -12.39 15.94
N ILE A 303 -14.67 -13.44 16.72
CA ILE A 303 -13.68 -14.26 17.42
C ILE A 303 -12.88 -15.09 16.41
N ALA A 304 -13.54 -15.71 15.45
CA ALA A 304 -12.88 -16.52 14.43
C ALA A 304 -11.86 -15.71 13.61
N LEU A 305 -12.14 -14.44 13.32
CA LEU A 305 -11.24 -13.50 12.62
C LEU A 305 -9.96 -13.15 13.39
N THR A 306 -9.86 -13.52 14.68
CA THR A 306 -8.58 -13.41 15.41
C THR A 306 -7.53 -14.40 14.90
N ASP A 307 -7.93 -15.42 14.14
CA ASP A 307 -7.05 -16.31 13.41
C ASP A 307 -6.82 -15.78 11.99
N VAL A 308 -5.54 -15.55 11.65
CA VAL A 308 -5.16 -14.98 10.34
C VAL A 308 -5.57 -15.85 9.15
N ARG A 309 -5.72 -17.16 9.34
CA ARG A 309 -6.16 -18.10 8.30
C ARG A 309 -7.64 -17.92 7.99
N VAL A 310 -8.46 -17.68 9.02
CA VAL A 310 -9.89 -17.38 8.87
C VAL A 310 -10.07 -16.01 8.20
N ALA A 311 -9.35 -14.99 8.68
CA ALA A 311 -9.40 -13.66 8.08
C ALA A 311 -8.91 -13.67 6.62
N GLY A 312 -7.87 -14.46 6.31
CA GLY A 312 -7.38 -14.68 4.95
C GLY A 312 -8.43 -15.33 4.03
N PHE A 313 -9.15 -16.35 4.53
CA PHE A 313 -10.23 -16.97 3.76
C PHE A 313 -11.31 -15.97 3.35
N PHE A 314 -11.78 -15.13 4.27
CA PHE A 314 -12.79 -14.12 3.94
C PHE A 314 -12.27 -13.00 3.05
N ALA A 315 -10.96 -12.69 3.11
CA ALA A 315 -10.34 -11.75 2.19
C ALA A 315 -10.31 -12.30 0.75
N GLU A 316 -9.93 -13.57 0.57
CA GLU A 316 -9.95 -14.23 -0.74
C GLU A 316 -11.37 -14.43 -1.27
N GLU A 317 -12.35 -14.74 -0.39
CA GLU A 317 -13.76 -14.78 -0.78
C GLU A 317 -14.22 -13.40 -1.30
N HIS A 318 -13.81 -12.32 -0.63
CA HIS A 318 -14.14 -10.96 -1.05
C HIS A 318 -13.55 -10.63 -2.42
N LYS A 319 -12.29 -10.97 -2.64
CA LYS A 319 -11.58 -10.77 -3.92
C LYS A 319 -12.21 -11.56 -5.07
N GLY A 320 -12.69 -12.77 -4.80
CA GLY A 320 -13.28 -13.66 -5.79
C GLY A 320 -14.78 -13.43 -6.04
N ALA A 321 -15.42 -12.54 -5.28
CA ALA A 321 -16.86 -12.31 -5.37
C ALA A 321 -17.25 -11.65 -6.70
N THR A 322 -18.05 -12.35 -7.51
CA THR A 322 -18.61 -11.86 -8.76
C THR A 322 -20.13 -12.01 -8.74
N GLY A 323 -20.87 -10.91 -8.87
CA GLY A 323 -22.32 -10.91 -8.96
C GLY A 323 -23.09 -11.04 -7.65
N THR A 324 -22.52 -11.62 -6.60
CA THR A 324 -23.09 -11.66 -5.24
C THR A 324 -22.11 -11.08 -4.24
N PRO A 325 -22.58 -10.30 -3.24
CA PRO A 325 -21.69 -9.76 -2.21
C PRO A 325 -20.97 -10.88 -1.45
N ALA A 326 -19.69 -10.68 -1.12
CA ALA A 326 -18.96 -11.55 -0.21
C ALA A 326 -19.63 -11.58 1.17
N THR A 327 -19.37 -12.63 1.95
CA THR A 327 -20.06 -12.85 3.24
C THR A 327 -19.88 -11.65 4.18
N VAL A 328 -18.67 -11.13 4.35
CA VAL A 328 -18.42 -9.97 5.23
C VAL A 328 -19.19 -8.75 4.75
N HIS A 329 -19.12 -8.43 3.45
CA HIS A 329 -19.85 -7.29 2.89
C HIS A 329 -21.37 -7.47 3.03
N HIS A 330 -21.90 -8.67 2.78
CA HIS A 330 -23.34 -8.98 2.99
C HIS A 330 -23.78 -8.70 4.43
N LEU A 331 -23.00 -9.12 5.43
CA LEU A 331 -23.29 -8.89 6.84
C LEU A 331 -23.27 -7.40 7.19
N LEU A 332 -22.23 -6.68 6.76
CA LEU A 332 -22.10 -5.26 7.04
C LEU A 332 -23.18 -4.42 6.35
N SER A 333 -23.50 -4.70 5.08
CA SER A 333 -24.59 -4.03 4.35
C SER A 333 -25.96 -4.30 4.98
N HIS A 334 -26.17 -5.49 5.56
CA HIS A 334 -27.38 -5.76 6.32
C HIS A 334 -27.53 -4.85 7.54
N VAL A 335 -26.44 -4.64 8.30
CA VAL A 335 -26.45 -3.74 9.47
C VAL A 335 -26.56 -2.27 9.05
N GLU A 336 -25.89 -1.87 7.98
CA GLU A 336 -26.03 -0.55 7.38
C GLU A 336 -27.47 -0.26 6.98
N GLY A 337 -28.16 -1.22 6.34
CA GLY A 337 -29.56 -1.09 5.96
C GLY A 337 -30.54 -0.99 7.14
N LEU A 338 -30.17 -1.50 8.31
CA LEU A 338 -30.93 -1.30 9.55
C LEU A 338 -30.71 0.12 10.15
N GLY A 339 -29.54 0.73 9.90
CA GLY A 339 -29.20 2.05 10.40
C GLY A 339 -29.33 2.17 11.92
N GLU A 340 -29.95 3.24 12.39
CA GLU A 340 -30.12 3.54 13.83
C GLU A 340 -31.06 2.56 14.57
N VAL A 341 -31.94 1.86 13.85
CA VAL A 341 -32.85 0.87 14.47
C VAL A 341 -32.16 -0.47 14.76
N ALA A 342 -30.91 -0.64 14.30
CA ALA A 342 -30.11 -1.81 14.64
C ALA A 342 -29.89 -1.87 16.16
N PRO A 343 -30.15 -3.04 16.81
CA PRO A 343 -29.96 -3.21 18.24
C PRO A 343 -28.52 -2.89 18.67
N TYR A 344 -28.36 -2.24 19.82
CA TYR A 344 -27.04 -1.84 20.36
C TYR A 344 -26.01 -3.00 20.39
N PRO A 345 -26.35 -4.24 20.84
CA PRO A 345 -25.40 -5.35 20.82
C PRO A 345 -24.92 -5.70 19.41
N LEU A 346 -25.79 -5.59 18.40
CA LEU A 346 -25.43 -5.84 17.01
C LEU A 346 -24.48 -4.74 16.49
N ARG A 347 -24.81 -3.47 16.68
CA ARG A 347 -23.95 -2.34 16.29
C ARG A 347 -22.56 -2.45 16.91
N LEU A 348 -22.49 -2.73 18.22
CA LEU A 348 -21.23 -2.87 18.92
C LEU A 348 -20.38 -4.04 18.40
N THR A 349 -21.01 -5.22 18.23
CA THR A 349 -20.31 -6.41 17.74
C THR A 349 -19.85 -6.23 16.28
N THR A 350 -20.61 -5.50 15.47
CA THR A 350 -20.23 -5.14 14.09
C THR A 350 -18.95 -4.31 14.06
N LEU A 351 -18.80 -3.30 14.91
CA LEU A 351 -17.58 -2.50 14.99
C LEU A 351 -16.38 -3.35 15.44
N HIS A 352 -16.58 -4.21 16.45
CA HIS A 352 -15.53 -5.12 16.92
C HIS A 352 -15.11 -6.12 15.83
N LEU A 353 -16.07 -6.66 15.08
CA LEU A 353 -15.83 -7.52 13.93
C LEU A 353 -15.01 -6.79 12.86
N SER A 354 -15.42 -5.56 12.52
CA SER A 354 -14.74 -4.72 11.53
C SER A 354 -13.30 -4.41 11.94
N CYS A 355 -13.04 -4.15 13.21
CA CYS A 355 -11.68 -4.01 13.73
C CYS A 355 -10.84 -5.28 13.55
N ASN A 356 -11.43 -6.47 13.74
CA ASN A 356 -10.72 -7.74 13.61
C ASN A 356 -10.40 -8.14 12.16
N LEU A 357 -11.03 -7.51 11.16
CA LEU A 357 -10.68 -7.70 9.75
C LEU A 357 -9.24 -7.23 9.46
N PHE A 358 -8.74 -6.24 10.20
CA PHE A 358 -7.36 -5.75 10.09
C PHE A 358 -6.30 -6.73 10.59
N ASN A 359 -6.71 -7.84 11.20
CA ASN A 359 -5.79 -8.91 11.62
C ASN A 359 -5.11 -9.62 10.44
N SER A 360 -5.71 -9.58 9.24
CA SER A 360 -5.11 -10.08 8.01
C SER A 360 -4.71 -8.93 7.08
N PRO A 361 -3.42 -8.80 6.73
CA PRO A 361 -2.98 -7.82 5.74
C PRO A 361 -3.66 -7.98 4.38
N LEU A 362 -4.14 -9.18 4.04
CA LEU A 362 -4.86 -9.44 2.79
C LEU A 362 -6.21 -8.74 2.72
N PHE A 363 -6.81 -8.40 3.87
CA PHE A 363 -8.11 -7.72 3.92
C PHE A 363 -7.97 -6.20 3.75
N ILE A 364 -6.85 -5.60 4.12
CA ILE A 364 -6.66 -4.12 4.15
C ILE A 364 -6.98 -3.45 2.80
N PRO A 365 -6.54 -3.97 1.63
CA PRO A 365 -6.90 -3.35 0.34
C PRO A 365 -8.41 -3.26 0.11
N HIS A 366 -9.17 -4.24 0.59
CA HIS A 366 -10.62 -4.27 0.45
C HIS A 366 -11.31 -3.32 1.45
N LEU A 367 -10.75 -3.17 2.66
CA LEU A 367 -11.27 -2.26 3.69
C LEU A 367 -11.11 -0.78 3.30
N LEU A 368 -10.17 -0.46 2.42
CA LEU A 368 -9.89 0.89 1.94
C LEU A 368 -10.47 1.16 0.54
N SER A 369 -11.24 0.23 -0.01
CA SER A 369 -11.82 0.35 -1.36
C SER A 369 -13.32 0.06 -1.36
N PRO A 370 -14.13 0.79 -2.13
CA PRO A 370 -15.54 0.47 -2.32
C PRO A 370 -15.73 -0.95 -2.91
N PRO A 371 -16.86 -1.59 -2.60
CA PRO A 371 -17.98 -1.05 -1.82
C PRO A 371 -17.84 -1.21 -0.30
N LEU A 372 -16.83 -1.95 0.18
CA LEU A 372 -16.69 -2.29 1.60
C LEU A 372 -16.33 -1.06 2.45
N SER A 373 -15.45 -0.20 1.94
CA SER A 373 -15.07 1.05 2.63
C SER A 373 -16.27 1.96 2.86
N SER A 374 -17.11 2.15 1.84
CA SER A 374 -18.30 3.01 1.95
C SER A 374 -19.29 2.51 3.00
N THR A 375 -19.56 1.18 3.02
CA THR A 375 -20.38 0.57 4.07
C THR A 375 -19.77 0.74 5.48
N LEU A 376 -18.44 0.57 5.59
CA LEU A 376 -17.75 0.77 6.88
C LEU A 376 -17.83 2.21 7.36
N ILE A 377 -17.69 3.19 6.48
CA ILE A 377 -17.78 4.61 6.82
C ILE A 377 -19.18 4.95 7.28
N SER A 378 -20.22 4.53 6.58
CA SER A 378 -21.61 4.74 6.96
C SER A 378 -21.93 4.20 8.37
N ILE A 379 -21.50 2.97 8.69
CA ILE A 379 -21.67 2.36 10.02
C ILE A 379 -20.87 3.14 11.07
N LEU A 380 -19.64 3.53 10.74
CA LEU A 380 -18.69 4.18 11.63
C LEU A 380 -19.17 5.58 12.02
N THR A 381 -19.55 6.42 11.03
CA THR A 381 -19.98 7.80 11.26
C THR A 381 -21.25 7.85 12.09
N THR A 382 -22.23 6.96 11.81
CA THR A 382 -23.43 6.80 12.64
C THR A 382 -23.08 6.43 14.10
N ALA A 383 -22.03 5.63 14.31
CA ALA A 383 -21.62 5.23 15.66
C ALA A 383 -20.78 6.29 16.39
N LEU A 384 -20.01 7.11 15.66
CA LEU A 384 -19.27 8.24 16.24
C LEU A 384 -20.22 9.33 16.80
N LEU A 385 -21.35 9.52 16.13
CA LEU A 385 -22.37 10.52 16.51
C LEU A 385 -23.37 10.02 17.57
N ASP A 386 -23.20 8.77 18.04
CA ASP A 386 -24.07 8.19 19.08
C ASP A 386 -23.61 8.64 20.49
N ASP A 387 -24.29 9.62 21.06
CA ASP A 387 -24.01 10.12 22.40
C ASP A 387 -24.60 9.26 23.53
N LYS A 388 -25.48 8.32 23.21
CA LYS A 388 -26.15 7.46 24.21
C LYS A 388 -25.29 6.30 24.69
N HIS A 389 -24.33 5.86 23.85
CA HIS A 389 -23.56 4.65 24.09
C HIS A 389 -22.05 4.89 24.00
N PRO A 390 -21.39 5.29 25.09
CA PRO A 390 -19.93 5.61 25.09
C PRO A 390 -19.05 4.46 24.58
N ALA A 391 -19.43 3.20 24.85
CA ALA A 391 -18.67 2.04 24.38
C ALA A 391 -18.77 1.87 22.85
N LEU A 392 -19.89 2.24 22.24
CA LEU A 392 -20.05 2.24 20.79
C LEU A 392 -19.12 3.28 20.15
N LYS A 393 -19.12 4.51 20.68
CA LYS A 393 -18.22 5.61 20.24
C LYS A 393 -16.74 5.20 20.36
N ALA A 394 -16.32 4.60 21.48
CA ALA A 394 -14.95 4.10 21.66
C ALA A 394 -14.57 3.02 20.63
N SER A 395 -15.51 2.12 20.32
CA SER A 395 -15.29 1.07 19.31
C SER A 395 -15.24 1.64 17.89
N ALA A 396 -16.05 2.66 17.62
CA ALA A 396 -16.02 3.40 16.36
C ALA A 396 -14.67 4.12 16.17
N LEU A 397 -14.15 4.80 17.21
CA LEU A 397 -12.83 5.41 17.18
C LEU A 397 -11.72 4.38 16.96
N SER A 398 -11.84 3.18 17.52
CA SER A 398 -10.89 2.09 17.28
C SER A 398 -10.86 1.68 15.79
N LEU A 399 -12.03 1.59 15.16
CA LEU A 399 -12.13 1.29 13.72
C LEU A 399 -11.60 2.45 12.87
N ALA A 400 -11.96 3.70 13.20
CA ALA A 400 -11.47 4.90 12.54
C ALA A 400 -9.94 4.97 12.56
N MET A 401 -9.34 4.67 13.71
CA MET A 401 -7.90 4.64 13.90
C MET A 401 -7.24 3.55 13.04
N ASN A 402 -7.83 2.37 12.92
CA ASN A 402 -7.33 1.30 12.06
C ASN A 402 -7.36 1.71 10.58
N LEU A 403 -8.46 2.30 10.11
CA LEU A 403 -8.60 2.80 8.74
C LEU A 403 -7.57 3.90 8.45
N ALA A 404 -7.51 4.93 9.29
CA ALA A 404 -6.61 6.07 9.11
C ALA A 404 -5.13 5.67 9.20
N SER A 405 -4.77 4.77 10.12
CA SER A 405 -3.40 4.23 10.23
C SER A 405 -2.99 3.48 8.97
N SER A 406 -3.87 2.62 8.44
CA SER A 406 -3.58 1.86 7.22
C SER A 406 -3.45 2.79 6.01
N ASN A 407 -4.36 3.77 5.88
CA ASN A 407 -4.29 4.78 4.83
C ASN A 407 -3.02 5.63 4.92
N HIS A 408 -2.66 6.08 6.12
CA HIS A 408 -1.43 6.82 6.37
C HIS A 408 -0.19 6.02 5.94
N GLN A 409 -0.09 4.73 6.29
CA GLN A 409 1.02 3.88 5.87
C GLN A 409 1.13 3.76 4.35
N ILE A 410 -0.01 3.56 3.65
CA ILE A 410 -0.05 3.49 2.18
C ILE A 410 0.40 4.82 1.57
N ARG A 411 -0.10 5.93 2.10
CA ARG A 411 0.25 7.28 1.64
C ARG A 411 1.74 7.58 1.82
N MET A 412 2.32 7.21 2.96
CA MET A 412 3.76 7.39 3.23
C MET A 412 4.66 6.65 2.24
N LYS A 413 4.18 5.59 1.61
CA LYS A 413 4.90 4.91 0.53
C LYS A 413 5.27 5.87 -0.62
N LYS A 414 4.41 6.83 -0.96
CA LYS A 414 4.67 7.84 -1.99
C LYS A 414 5.88 8.72 -1.66
N TYR A 415 6.20 8.86 -0.38
CA TYR A 415 7.25 9.72 0.15
C TYR A 415 8.48 8.94 0.63
N GLY A 416 8.64 7.68 0.19
CA GLY A 416 9.82 6.85 0.51
C GLY A 416 9.78 6.20 1.90
N GLY A 417 8.63 6.18 2.57
CA GLY A 417 8.44 5.46 3.83
C GLY A 417 8.54 3.94 3.65
N ASN A 418 9.14 3.26 4.62
CA ASN A 418 9.15 1.79 4.68
C ASN A 418 7.73 1.28 4.98
N VAL A 419 7.08 0.72 3.98
CA VAL A 419 5.74 0.14 4.10
C VAL A 419 5.83 -1.37 4.03
N ALA A 420 5.05 -2.06 4.85
CA ALA A 420 4.97 -3.51 4.81
C ALA A 420 4.62 -3.99 3.38
N HIS A 421 5.31 -5.01 2.88
CA HIS A 421 5.11 -5.54 1.53
C HIS A 421 3.65 -5.93 1.25
N SER A 422 2.92 -6.35 2.29
CA SER A 422 1.48 -6.67 2.24
C SER A 422 0.57 -5.49 1.83
N LEU A 423 1.02 -4.24 2.02
CA LEU A 423 0.28 -3.03 1.63
C LEU A 423 0.73 -2.47 0.27
N SER A 424 1.64 -3.15 -0.42
CA SER A 424 2.26 -2.63 -1.65
C SER A 424 1.28 -2.46 -2.81
N THR A 425 0.19 -3.21 -2.83
CA THR A 425 -0.85 -3.20 -3.88
C THR A 425 -2.11 -2.43 -3.48
N ALA A 426 -2.20 -1.98 -2.22
CA ALA A 426 -3.35 -1.24 -1.74
C ALA A 426 -3.35 0.20 -2.26
N SER A 427 -4.53 0.67 -2.67
CA SER A 427 -4.78 2.08 -2.97
C SER A 427 -5.06 2.86 -1.70
N GLU A 428 -4.86 4.18 -1.75
CA GLU A 428 -5.34 5.05 -0.69
C GLU A 428 -6.87 4.99 -0.62
N PHE A 429 -7.36 5.28 0.56
CA PHE A 429 -8.76 5.48 0.88
C PHE A 429 -9.33 6.62 0.03
N GLN A 430 -10.55 6.51 -0.47
CA GLN A 430 -11.13 7.55 -1.34
C GLN A 430 -11.27 8.88 -0.59
N ASP A 431 -11.04 9.99 -1.30
CA ASP A 431 -11.03 11.32 -0.69
C ASP A 431 -12.38 11.70 -0.07
N SER A 432 -13.49 11.36 -0.75
CA SER A 432 -14.84 11.57 -0.25
C SER A 432 -15.12 10.82 1.06
N GLU A 433 -14.65 9.58 1.20
CA GLU A 433 -14.80 8.75 2.40
C GLU A 433 -13.92 9.27 3.55
N GLN A 434 -12.71 9.75 3.23
CA GLN A 434 -11.85 10.43 4.20
C GLN A 434 -12.47 11.74 4.70
N THR A 435 -13.13 12.48 3.80
CA THR A 435 -13.82 13.74 4.09
C THR A 435 -14.99 13.51 5.05
N GLU A 436 -15.83 12.50 4.80
CA GLU A 436 -16.95 12.12 5.68
C GLU A 436 -16.45 11.71 7.08
N LEU A 437 -15.40 10.87 7.12
CA LEU A 437 -14.80 10.44 8.39
C LEU A 437 -14.21 11.61 9.17
N LEU A 438 -13.49 12.51 8.50
CA LEU A 438 -12.89 13.67 9.14
C LEU A 438 -13.95 14.62 9.71
N ALA A 439 -15.05 14.85 8.99
CA ALA A 439 -16.17 15.66 9.49
C ALA A 439 -16.70 15.13 10.83
N SER A 440 -16.98 13.83 10.91
CA SER A 440 -17.48 13.18 12.12
C SER A 440 -16.46 13.20 13.28
N LEU A 441 -15.15 13.10 12.96
CA LEU A 441 -14.10 13.21 13.96
C LEU A 441 -13.98 14.64 14.52
N LEU A 442 -14.07 15.65 13.66
CA LEU A 442 -14.03 17.05 14.10
C LEU A 442 -15.22 17.41 14.98
N GLU A 443 -16.41 16.90 14.66
CA GLU A 443 -17.59 17.04 15.50
C GLU A 443 -17.39 16.36 16.87
N THR A 444 -16.86 15.12 16.87
CA THR A 444 -16.51 14.40 18.10
C THR A 444 -15.48 15.18 18.94
N LEU A 445 -14.44 15.76 18.32
CA LEU A 445 -13.42 16.55 19.00
C LEU A 445 -13.99 17.83 19.60
N GLY A 446 -14.94 18.47 18.92
CA GLY A 446 -15.60 19.69 19.37
C GLY A 446 -16.61 19.44 20.50
N ALA A 447 -17.30 18.30 20.48
CA ALA A 447 -18.31 17.95 21.48
C ALA A 447 -17.73 17.51 22.83
N GLU A 448 -16.55 16.92 22.86
CA GLU A 448 -15.88 16.50 24.12
C GLU A 448 -15.14 17.68 24.78
N GLU A 449 -15.57 18.11 25.95
CA GLU A 449 -14.90 19.20 26.68
C GLU A 449 -13.59 18.74 27.34
N GLU A 450 -13.59 17.56 27.96
CA GLU A 450 -12.45 17.07 28.73
C GLU A 450 -11.50 16.20 27.89
N TRP A 451 -10.21 16.18 28.29
CA TRP A 451 -9.23 15.27 27.72
C TRP A 451 -9.50 13.83 28.15
N SER A 452 -9.79 12.97 27.18
CA SER A 452 -10.08 11.54 27.36
C SER A 452 -9.25 10.69 26.38
N GLU A 453 -9.22 9.38 26.57
CA GLU A 453 -8.61 8.45 25.59
C GLU A 453 -9.36 8.51 24.26
N ASN A 454 -10.68 8.66 24.26
CA ASN A 454 -11.48 8.82 23.04
C ASN A 454 -11.06 10.09 22.27
N LYS A 455 -10.93 11.22 22.99
CA LYS A 455 -10.46 12.48 22.39
C LYS A 455 -9.05 12.37 21.82
N LYS A 456 -8.16 11.65 22.51
CA LYS A 456 -6.81 11.36 22.02
C LYS A 456 -6.84 10.49 20.75
N MET A 457 -7.66 9.44 20.72
CA MET A 457 -7.82 8.59 19.54
C MET A 457 -8.37 9.38 18.35
N ALA A 458 -9.40 10.21 18.56
CA ALA A 458 -9.94 11.08 17.52
C ALA A 458 -8.89 12.03 16.97
N LEU A 459 -8.08 12.64 17.85
CA LEU A 459 -7.00 13.55 17.48
C LEU A 459 -5.92 12.85 16.64
N ILE A 460 -5.45 11.68 17.06
CA ILE A 460 -4.45 10.89 16.31
C ILE A 460 -5.00 10.52 14.94
N THR A 461 -6.25 10.07 14.88
CA THR A 461 -6.93 9.69 13.64
C THR A 461 -7.01 10.87 12.68
N THR A 462 -7.41 12.05 13.17
CA THR A 462 -7.40 13.31 12.40
C THR A 462 -6.00 13.64 11.86
N GLY A 463 -4.98 13.53 12.69
CA GLY A 463 -3.59 13.74 12.28
C GLY A 463 -3.14 12.80 11.18
N TRP A 464 -3.46 11.51 11.25
CA TRP A 464 -3.11 10.53 10.21
C TRP A 464 -3.89 10.71 8.91
N LEU A 465 -5.15 11.14 8.97
CA LEU A 465 -5.93 11.49 7.77
C LEU A 465 -5.35 12.73 7.09
N ALA A 466 -4.94 13.74 7.86
CA ALA A 466 -4.39 14.97 7.31
C ALA A 466 -2.96 14.81 6.79
N TYR A 467 -2.09 14.02 7.46
CA TYR A 467 -0.67 13.95 7.13
C TYR A 467 -0.44 13.39 5.72
N GLY A 468 0.12 14.22 4.83
CA GLY A 468 0.41 13.87 3.44
C GLY A 468 -0.85 13.77 2.56
N ALA A 469 -1.99 14.30 3.00
CA ALA A 469 -3.21 14.38 2.19
C ALA A 469 -3.03 15.29 0.98
N ASP A 470 -3.80 15.06 -0.09
CA ASP A 470 -3.76 15.91 -1.27
C ASP A 470 -4.10 17.37 -0.88
N MET A 471 -3.20 18.29 -1.25
CA MET A 471 -3.35 19.71 -0.91
C MET A 471 -4.36 20.41 -1.80
N ASP A 472 -4.82 19.79 -2.88
CA ASP A 472 -5.87 20.27 -3.78
C ASP A 472 -7.14 19.38 -3.67
N GLY A 473 -7.20 18.47 -2.67
CA GLY A 473 -8.29 17.51 -2.46
C GLY A 473 -9.43 18.03 -1.61
N GLU A 474 -10.59 17.36 -1.70
CA GLU A 474 -11.82 17.65 -0.92
C GLU A 474 -11.58 17.59 0.59
N LEU A 475 -10.71 16.69 1.04
CA LEU A 475 -10.35 16.55 2.44
C LEU A 475 -9.75 17.83 3.01
N ARG A 476 -8.84 18.47 2.26
CA ARG A 476 -8.24 19.75 2.67
C ARG A 476 -9.26 20.88 2.71
N ASP A 477 -10.11 20.96 1.70
CA ASP A 477 -11.16 21.98 1.65
C ASP A 477 -12.08 21.86 2.84
N LEU A 478 -12.47 20.62 3.23
CA LEU A 478 -13.29 20.38 4.39
C LEU A 478 -12.63 20.89 5.67
N TRP A 479 -11.38 20.52 5.96
CA TRP A 479 -10.76 20.90 7.23
C TRP A 479 -10.56 22.40 7.38
N ARG A 480 -10.42 23.12 6.25
CA ARG A 480 -10.39 24.58 6.22
C ARG A 480 -11.76 25.20 6.52
N VAL A 481 -12.80 24.68 5.86
CA VAL A 481 -14.18 25.17 6.06
C VAL A 481 -14.66 24.93 7.50
N MET A 482 -14.29 23.80 8.09
CA MET A 482 -14.66 23.44 9.47
C MET A 482 -13.72 24.05 10.54
N ASP A 483 -12.75 24.87 10.17
CA ASP A 483 -11.73 25.39 11.11
C ASP A 483 -11.12 24.28 11.97
N ALA A 484 -10.67 23.20 11.33
CA ALA A 484 -10.10 22.04 12.01
C ALA A 484 -8.86 22.42 12.84
N ALA A 485 -8.01 23.32 12.33
CA ALA A 485 -6.85 23.83 13.06
C ALA A 485 -7.23 24.56 14.34
N GLY A 486 -8.27 25.44 14.28
CA GLY A 486 -8.80 26.11 15.44
C GLY A 486 -9.46 25.16 16.44
N THR A 487 -10.19 24.14 15.97
CA THR A 487 -10.79 23.09 16.83
C THR A 487 -9.70 22.29 17.56
N VAL A 488 -8.67 21.85 16.86
CA VAL A 488 -7.53 21.12 17.45
C VAL A 488 -6.73 22.01 18.38
N GLY A 489 -6.49 23.29 18.01
CA GLY A 489 -5.73 24.23 18.83
C GLY A 489 -6.36 24.55 20.20
N LYS A 490 -7.69 24.39 20.36
CA LYS A 490 -8.41 24.57 21.63
C LYS A 490 -8.26 23.37 22.58
N ILE A 491 -7.72 22.24 22.14
CA ILE A 491 -7.61 21.03 22.95
C ILE A 491 -6.57 21.20 24.05
N GLN A 492 -7.01 21.04 25.29
CA GLN A 492 -6.16 21.08 26.48
C GLN A 492 -5.76 19.66 26.90
N ALA A 493 -4.67 19.15 26.34
CA ALA A 493 -4.15 17.84 26.71
C ALA A 493 -3.40 17.86 28.04
N LYS A 494 -3.50 16.75 28.80
CA LYS A 494 -2.94 16.65 30.16
C LYS A 494 -1.42 16.47 30.17
N SER A 495 -0.88 15.55 29.34
CA SER A 495 0.56 15.29 29.31
C SER A 495 1.32 16.27 28.43
N VAL A 496 2.65 16.38 28.64
CA VAL A 496 3.52 17.21 27.79
C VAL A 496 3.54 16.68 26.36
N ASP A 497 3.66 15.37 26.20
CA ASP A 497 3.74 14.72 24.89
C ASP A 497 2.44 14.89 24.10
N ASP A 498 1.28 14.76 24.77
CA ASP A 498 -0.01 14.99 24.14
C ASP A 498 -0.19 16.46 23.71
N ARG A 499 0.27 17.43 24.52
CA ARG A 499 0.25 18.85 24.12
C ARG A 499 1.13 19.15 22.92
N LEU A 500 2.29 18.49 22.82
CA LEU A 500 3.16 18.63 21.67
C LEU A 500 2.54 17.99 20.42
N MET A 501 1.91 16.83 20.56
CA MET A 501 1.16 16.19 19.48
C MET A 501 -0.02 17.08 18.98
N VAL A 502 -0.78 17.71 19.87
CA VAL A 502 -1.81 18.69 19.49
C VAL A 502 -1.22 19.78 18.60
N LYS A 503 -0.08 20.35 19.00
CA LYS A 503 0.60 21.40 18.22
C LYS A 503 1.10 20.90 16.86
N GLU A 504 1.59 19.69 16.79
CA GLU A 504 2.01 19.07 15.51
C GLU A 504 0.82 18.92 14.56
N ILE A 505 -0.30 18.37 15.05
CA ILE A 505 -1.49 18.16 14.23
C ILE A 505 -2.12 19.50 13.83
N GLN A 506 -2.16 20.48 14.74
CA GLN A 506 -2.62 21.83 14.40
C GLN A 506 -1.82 22.42 13.24
N LYS A 507 -0.49 22.34 13.29
CA LYS A 507 0.39 22.82 12.19
C LYS A 507 0.15 22.10 10.87
N LEU A 508 -0.13 20.79 10.90
CA LEU A 508 -0.48 20.05 9.69
C LEU A 508 -1.77 20.59 9.04
N LEU A 509 -2.75 20.96 9.86
CA LEU A 509 -4.03 21.49 9.41
C LEU A 509 -3.96 22.98 8.99
N GLU A 510 -2.92 23.71 9.40
CA GLU A 510 -2.64 25.09 8.99
C GLU A 510 -1.92 25.17 7.63
N ALA A 511 -1.27 24.10 7.19
CA ALA A 511 -0.54 24.04 5.94
C ALA A 511 -1.49 23.93 4.74
#